data_7f7f890e3880d4bc8c550011e62fb2fd
#
_entry.id   7f7f890e3880d4bc8c550011e62fb2fd
#
_cell.length_a   1.000
_cell.length_b   1.000
_cell.length_c   1.000
_cell.angle_alpha   90.00
_cell.angle_beta   90.00
_cell.angle_gamma   90.00
#
_symmetry.space_group_name_H-M   'P 1'
#
loop_
_entity.id
_entity.type
_entity.pdbx_description
1 polymer ?
#
loop_
_entity_poly.entity_id
_entity_poly.type
_entity_poly.pdbx_seq_one_letter_code
_entity_poly.pdbx_strand_id
1 'polypeptide(L)'
;MHFSQRIYVYYLISAKDFARNLPSKLESYEKYAYFCTPVMQKVTNPLVWLARFRHRKGYGVHSPFAFRFITDVIYERHPFYAYKELDRALPFPKRFRQRKGLHLMLRLANHLQPSTILLPKDAWWEKRYLQSGCKSARIQCGRQVGEVSMCFLKEPADEVLQHLGEHSVLLLDNLHRHREWFKSIPSVVSFDLYDFGIAFFDKQYNKQYYKVNF
;
A
#
# COMPACT_ATOMS: atom_id res chain seq x y z
N MET A 1 -16.46 31.73 0.43
CA MET A 1 -16.34 30.49 1.20
C MET A 1 -17.63 29.66 1.32
N HIS A 2 -18.73 30.00 0.62
CA HIS A 2 -20.03 29.31 0.78
C HIS A 2 -20.42 28.31 -0.32
N PHE A 3 -19.67 28.22 -1.42
CA PHE A 3 -20.03 27.35 -2.55
C PHE A 3 -19.62 25.89 -2.32
N SER A 4 -18.53 25.63 -1.61
CA SER A 4 -18.01 24.27 -1.37
C SER A 4 -18.87 23.47 -0.38
N GLN A 5 -19.48 24.12 0.62
CA GLN A 5 -20.32 23.43 1.62
C GLN A 5 -21.68 22.99 1.08
N ARG A 6 -22.28 23.74 0.16
CA ARG A 6 -23.57 23.39 -0.45
C ARG A 6 -23.47 22.16 -1.36
N ILE A 7 -22.37 21.99 -2.08
CA ILE A 7 -22.12 20.79 -2.91
C ILE A 7 -21.98 19.54 -2.00
N TYR A 8 -21.37 19.66 -0.83
CA TYR A 8 -21.20 18.58 0.13
C TYR A 8 -22.52 18.04 0.69
N VAL A 9 -23.45 18.94 1.03
CA VAL A 9 -24.76 18.59 1.58
C VAL A 9 -25.63 17.93 0.48
N TYR A 10 -25.57 18.42 -0.75
CA TYR A 10 -26.31 17.84 -1.88
C TYR A 10 -25.84 16.42 -2.21
N TYR A 11 -24.53 16.13 -2.15
CA TYR A 11 -24.01 14.78 -2.39
C TYR A 11 -24.36 13.78 -1.27
N LEU A 12 -24.40 14.22 0.00
CA LEU A 12 -24.80 13.38 1.12
C LEU A 12 -26.30 13.06 1.13
N ILE A 13 -27.13 14.00 0.74
CA ILE A 13 -28.59 13.83 0.62
C ILE A 13 -28.90 12.91 -0.56
N SER A 14 -28.26 13.13 -1.73
CA SER A 14 -28.42 12.30 -2.92
C SER A 14 -28.00 10.85 -2.70
N ALA A 15 -26.96 10.58 -1.90
CA ALA A 15 -26.52 9.22 -1.59
C ALA A 15 -27.51 8.47 -0.66
N LYS A 16 -28.17 9.16 0.28
CA LYS A 16 -29.19 8.56 1.15
C LYS A 16 -30.52 8.33 0.45
N ASP A 17 -30.93 9.24 -0.42
CA ASP A 17 -32.16 9.10 -1.20
C ASP A 17 -32.02 8.09 -2.33
N PHE A 18 -30.83 7.96 -2.91
CA PHE A 18 -30.49 6.92 -3.87
C PHE A 18 -30.56 5.51 -3.27
N ALA A 19 -30.09 5.33 -2.02
CA ALA A 19 -30.16 4.04 -1.33
C ALA A 19 -31.60 3.59 -0.98
N ARG A 20 -32.57 4.51 -0.90
CA ARG A 20 -33.98 4.20 -0.61
C ARG A 20 -34.79 3.78 -1.83
N ASN A 21 -34.37 4.12 -3.04
CA ASN A 21 -35.15 3.94 -4.28
C ASN A 21 -34.53 2.92 -5.25
N LEU A 22 -33.80 1.93 -4.77
CA LEU A 22 -33.11 0.96 -5.62
C LEU A 22 -34.06 -0.15 -6.15
N PRO A 23 -34.15 -0.36 -7.45
CA PRO A 23 -34.88 -1.48 -8.03
C PRO A 23 -34.11 -2.80 -7.90
N SER A 24 -34.83 -3.90 -7.75
CA SER A 24 -34.39 -5.24 -7.41
C SER A 24 -33.62 -6.05 -8.45
N LYS A 25 -32.76 -5.44 -9.26
CA LYS A 25 -31.90 -6.15 -10.24
C LYS A 25 -30.43 -5.98 -9.93
N LEU A 26 -29.83 -7.05 -9.41
CA LEU A 26 -28.44 -7.13 -8.93
C LEU A 26 -27.35 -6.89 -9.98
N GLU A 27 -27.61 -7.01 -11.27
CA GLU A 27 -26.60 -6.90 -12.33
C GLU A 27 -26.10 -5.48 -12.62
N SER A 28 -26.82 -4.46 -12.18
CA SER A 28 -26.39 -3.07 -12.35
C SER A 28 -25.47 -2.56 -11.24
N TYR A 29 -25.35 -3.28 -10.13
CA TYR A 29 -24.60 -2.84 -8.93
C TYR A 29 -23.10 -2.83 -9.13
N GLU A 30 -22.53 -3.77 -9.87
CA GLU A 30 -21.08 -3.79 -10.13
C GLU A 30 -20.62 -2.54 -10.91
N LYS A 31 -21.39 -2.09 -11.87
CA LYS A 31 -21.07 -0.86 -12.64
C LYS A 31 -21.13 0.42 -11.78
N TYR A 32 -22.07 0.52 -10.85
CA TYR A 32 -22.23 1.70 -9.98
C TYR A 32 -21.27 1.66 -8.78
N ALA A 33 -20.94 0.47 -8.26
CA ALA A 33 -19.90 0.31 -7.24
C ALA A 33 -18.51 0.76 -7.76
N TYR A 34 -18.22 0.55 -9.04
CA TYR A 34 -17.02 1.07 -9.69
C TYR A 34 -16.99 2.61 -9.77
N PHE A 35 -18.14 3.26 -9.82
CA PHE A 35 -18.22 4.73 -9.90
C PHE A 35 -18.18 5.40 -8.50
N CYS A 36 -18.77 4.79 -7.49
CA CYS A 36 -18.83 5.38 -6.13
C CYS A 36 -17.53 5.21 -5.33
N THR A 37 -16.79 4.10 -5.50
CA THR A 37 -15.53 3.86 -4.77
C THR A 37 -14.45 4.93 -5.00
N PRO A 38 -14.23 5.48 -6.20
CA PRO A 38 -13.20 6.51 -6.39
C PRO A 38 -13.53 7.88 -5.80
N VAL A 39 -14.81 8.21 -5.71
CA VAL A 39 -15.25 9.49 -5.12
C VAL A 39 -15.16 9.44 -3.60
N MET A 40 -15.58 8.34 -2.98
CA MET A 40 -15.46 8.10 -1.54
C MET A 40 -14.00 8.08 -1.09
N GLN A 41 -13.09 7.43 -1.82
CA GLN A 41 -11.66 7.44 -1.50
C GLN A 41 -11.04 8.84 -1.57
N LYS A 42 -11.46 9.68 -2.54
CA LYS A 42 -10.98 11.08 -2.61
C LYS A 42 -11.44 11.94 -1.45
N VAL A 43 -12.58 11.63 -0.85
CA VAL A 43 -13.14 12.37 0.28
C VAL A 43 -12.55 11.90 1.62
N THR A 44 -12.30 10.60 1.75
CA THR A 44 -11.76 10.01 2.98
C THR A 44 -10.25 10.25 3.16
N ASN A 45 -9.49 10.30 2.08
CA ASN A 45 -8.04 10.51 2.14
C ASN A 45 -7.59 11.77 2.89
N PRO A 46 -8.19 12.95 2.69
CA PRO A 46 -7.84 14.14 3.48
C PRO A 46 -8.14 14.00 4.97
N LEU A 47 -9.25 13.36 5.33
CA LEU A 47 -9.62 13.13 6.74
C LEU A 47 -8.67 12.13 7.40
N VAL A 48 -8.34 11.06 6.72
CA VAL A 48 -7.33 10.07 7.17
C VAL A 48 -5.97 10.73 7.33
N TRP A 49 -5.57 11.57 6.36
CA TRP A 49 -4.31 12.30 6.42
C TRP A 49 -4.27 13.24 7.64
N LEU A 50 -5.36 13.96 7.92
CA LEU A 50 -5.47 14.86 9.07
C LEU A 50 -5.43 14.08 10.39
N ALA A 51 -6.16 12.98 10.50
CA ALA A 51 -6.16 12.11 11.68
C ALA A 51 -4.77 11.51 11.97
N ARG A 52 -3.96 11.29 10.92
CA ARG A 52 -2.60 10.73 11.01
C ARG A 52 -1.50 11.80 11.00
N PHE A 53 -1.86 13.09 11.08
CA PHE A 53 -0.89 14.19 10.96
C PHE A 53 0.28 14.10 11.95
N ARG A 54 0.01 13.64 13.18
CA ARG A 54 1.05 13.44 14.21
C ARG A 54 2.06 12.34 13.89
N HIS A 55 1.74 11.43 12.96
CA HIS A 55 2.60 10.31 12.57
C HIS A 55 3.40 10.59 11.28
N ARG A 56 3.78 11.86 11.06
CA ARG A 56 4.56 12.25 9.88
C ARG A 56 6.05 12.19 10.16
N LYS A 57 6.82 11.83 9.12
CA LYS A 57 8.29 11.93 9.08
C LYS A 57 9.01 11.30 10.29
N GLY A 58 8.46 10.24 10.88
CA GLY A 58 9.08 9.59 12.03
C GLY A 58 8.96 10.34 13.36
N TYR A 59 8.06 11.33 13.48
CA TYR A 59 7.84 12.01 14.76
C TYR A 59 7.40 11.02 15.84
N GLY A 60 8.11 11.02 16.99
CA GLY A 60 7.88 10.09 18.10
C GLY A 60 8.43 8.69 17.89
N VAL A 61 9.24 8.45 16.87
CA VAL A 61 9.91 7.17 16.62
C VAL A 61 11.28 7.18 17.29
N HIS A 62 11.48 6.29 18.28
CA HIS A 62 12.73 6.21 19.04
C HIS A 62 13.71 5.17 18.49
N SER A 63 13.26 4.21 17.69
CA SER A 63 14.13 3.21 17.05
C SER A 63 14.95 3.85 15.92
N PRO A 64 16.30 3.79 15.97
CA PRO A 64 17.15 4.32 14.91
C PRO A 64 16.87 3.67 13.55
N PHE A 65 16.62 2.36 13.53
CA PHE A 65 16.23 1.63 12.33
C PHE A 65 14.92 2.16 11.75
N ALA A 66 13.87 2.21 12.56
CA ALA A 66 12.56 2.65 12.10
C ALA A 66 12.57 4.11 11.65
N PHE A 67 13.30 4.98 12.36
CA PHE A 67 13.45 6.38 11.98
C PHE A 67 14.12 6.53 10.60
N ARG A 68 15.26 5.87 10.40
CA ARG A 68 15.97 5.89 9.10
C ARG A 68 15.10 5.30 7.99
N PHE A 69 14.44 4.18 8.23
CA PHE A 69 13.57 3.57 7.24
C PHE A 69 12.40 4.49 6.83
N ILE A 70 11.82 5.20 7.80
CA ILE A 70 10.75 6.17 7.51
C ILE A 70 11.30 7.35 6.71
N THR A 71 12.43 7.93 7.09
CA THR A 71 12.99 9.13 6.44
C THR A 71 13.57 8.82 5.07
N ASP A 72 14.35 7.76 4.97
CA ASP A 72 15.21 7.49 3.81
C ASP A 72 14.54 6.61 2.75
N VAL A 73 13.47 5.87 3.13
CA VAL A 73 12.74 5.01 2.20
C VAL A 73 11.31 5.47 2.00
N ILE A 74 10.52 5.61 3.09
CA ILE A 74 9.10 5.95 2.97
C ILE A 74 8.92 7.39 2.48
N TYR A 75 9.67 8.35 3.06
CA TYR A 75 9.60 9.78 2.71
C TYR A 75 10.67 10.25 1.72
N GLU A 76 11.44 9.32 1.14
CA GLU A 76 12.41 9.65 0.10
C GLU A 76 11.77 10.44 -1.05
N ARG A 77 12.35 11.57 -1.39
CA ARG A 77 11.82 12.51 -2.39
C ARG A 77 12.68 12.63 -3.65
N HIS A 78 13.90 12.09 -3.63
CA HIS A 78 14.76 12.17 -4.79
C HIS A 78 14.14 11.45 -5.98
N PRO A 79 14.20 12.04 -7.18
CA PRO A 79 13.67 11.43 -8.37
C PRO A 79 14.57 10.26 -8.81
N PHE A 80 14.04 9.05 -8.76
CA PHE A 80 14.71 7.90 -9.37
C PHE A 80 14.62 7.99 -10.89
N TYR A 81 15.70 7.64 -11.58
CA TYR A 81 15.78 7.70 -13.04
C TYR A 81 14.65 6.93 -13.74
N ALA A 82 14.22 5.80 -13.16
CA ALA A 82 13.17 4.94 -13.72
C ALA A 82 11.76 5.53 -13.60
N TYR A 83 11.50 6.49 -12.70
CA TYR A 83 10.14 7.00 -12.47
C TYR A 83 9.51 7.58 -13.74
N LYS A 84 10.28 8.39 -14.48
CA LYS A 84 9.76 9.08 -15.67
C LYS A 84 9.28 8.11 -16.75
N GLU A 85 10.03 7.04 -16.98
CA GLU A 85 9.69 6.02 -17.96
C GLU A 85 8.52 5.15 -17.50
N LEU A 86 8.59 4.62 -16.26
CA LEU A 86 7.56 3.78 -15.69
C LEU A 86 6.21 4.49 -15.56
N ASP A 87 6.21 5.76 -15.10
CA ASP A 87 5.00 6.55 -14.97
C ASP A 87 4.34 6.89 -16.31
N ARG A 88 5.14 7.09 -17.37
CA ARG A 88 4.59 7.29 -18.73
C ARG A 88 3.84 6.06 -19.24
N ALA A 89 4.35 4.89 -18.93
CA ALA A 89 3.76 3.62 -19.33
C ALA A 89 2.47 3.28 -18.55
N LEU A 90 2.27 3.87 -17.35
CA LEU A 90 1.07 3.62 -16.55
C LEU A 90 -0.19 4.16 -17.22
N PRO A 91 -1.23 3.31 -17.41
CA PRO A 91 -2.49 3.76 -17.96
C PRO A 91 -3.25 4.66 -16.98
N PHE A 92 -4.01 5.60 -17.51
CA PHE A 92 -5.04 6.32 -16.76
C PHE A 92 -6.20 5.33 -16.43
N PRO A 93 -6.72 5.21 -15.20
CA PRO A 93 -6.51 6.06 -14.02
C PRO A 93 -5.44 5.58 -13.02
N LYS A 94 -4.71 4.48 -13.28
CA LYS A 94 -3.71 3.90 -12.34
C LYS A 94 -2.63 4.92 -11.93
N ARG A 95 -2.23 5.78 -12.86
CA ARG A 95 -1.24 6.84 -12.62
C ARG A 95 -1.55 7.70 -11.40
N PHE A 96 -2.83 8.00 -11.14
CA PHE A 96 -3.21 8.87 -10.03
C PHE A 96 -3.43 8.13 -8.70
N ARG A 97 -3.82 6.86 -8.75
CA ARG A 97 -4.20 6.10 -7.56
C ARG A 97 -3.06 5.30 -6.98
N GLN A 98 -2.29 4.67 -7.85
CA GLN A 98 -1.29 3.68 -7.45
C GLN A 98 0.15 4.18 -7.53
N ARG A 99 0.41 5.30 -8.25
CA ARG A 99 1.78 5.81 -8.47
C ARG A 99 2.61 5.91 -7.20
N LYS A 100 2.03 6.43 -6.13
CA LYS A 100 2.75 6.63 -4.87
C LYS A 100 3.19 5.30 -4.24
N GLY A 101 2.31 4.30 -4.25
CA GLY A 101 2.64 2.94 -3.80
C GLY A 101 3.68 2.27 -4.68
N LEU A 102 3.55 2.40 -6.00
CA LEU A 102 4.52 1.85 -6.96
C LEU A 102 5.91 2.49 -6.81
N HIS A 103 5.98 3.82 -6.58
CA HIS A 103 7.23 4.49 -6.26
C HIS A 103 7.84 3.98 -4.94
N LEU A 104 7.02 3.73 -3.93
CA LEU A 104 7.47 3.12 -2.68
C LEU A 104 8.05 1.73 -2.91
N MET A 105 7.40 0.89 -3.72
CA MET A 105 7.89 -0.45 -4.08
C MET A 105 9.28 -0.40 -4.74
N LEU A 106 9.50 0.53 -5.67
CA LEU A 106 10.80 0.71 -6.29
C LEU A 106 11.86 1.08 -5.25
N ARG A 107 11.56 2.05 -4.36
CA ARG A 107 12.48 2.47 -3.29
C ARG A 107 12.79 1.33 -2.34
N LEU A 108 11.77 0.54 -1.96
CA LEU A 108 11.94 -0.64 -1.12
C LEU A 108 12.87 -1.66 -1.77
N ALA A 109 12.62 -2.01 -3.02
CA ALA A 109 13.49 -2.95 -3.75
C ALA A 109 14.92 -2.42 -3.88
N ASN A 110 15.08 -1.12 -4.13
CA ASN A 110 16.40 -0.48 -4.21
C ASN A 110 17.12 -0.45 -2.86
N HIS A 111 16.41 -0.25 -1.76
CA HIS A 111 17.01 -0.19 -0.42
C HIS A 111 17.34 -1.59 0.12
N LEU A 112 16.41 -2.55 -0.04
CA LEU A 112 16.54 -3.89 0.53
C LEU A 112 17.37 -4.84 -0.33
N GLN A 113 17.51 -4.59 -1.64
CA GLN A 113 18.22 -5.45 -2.61
C GLN A 113 17.84 -6.94 -2.46
N PRO A 114 16.55 -7.29 -2.50
CA PRO A 114 16.12 -8.66 -2.25
C PRO A 114 16.64 -9.63 -3.31
N SER A 115 17.06 -10.82 -2.89
CA SER A 115 17.47 -11.88 -3.81
C SER A 115 16.27 -12.51 -4.55
N THR A 116 15.15 -12.68 -3.85
CA THR A 116 13.92 -13.27 -4.38
C THR A 116 12.70 -12.45 -4.00
N ILE A 117 11.86 -12.14 -4.98
CA ILE A 117 10.61 -11.40 -4.79
C ILE A 117 9.43 -12.27 -5.21
N LEU A 118 8.49 -12.52 -4.29
CA LEU A 118 7.24 -13.20 -4.58
C LEU A 118 6.12 -12.20 -4.85
N LEU A 119 5.40 -12.38 -5.97
CA LEU A 119 4.30 -11.52 -6.40
C LEU A 119 3.05 -12.33 -6.78
N PRO A 120 1.84 -11.77 -6.63
CA PRO A 120 0.64 -12.29 -7.27
C PRO A 120 0.79 -12.30 -8.81
N LYS A 121 0.10 -13.24 -9.48
CA LYS A 121 0.15 -13.36 -10.95
C LYS A 121 -0.28 -12.10 -11.69
N ASP A 122 -1.22 -11.36 -11.11
CA ASP A 122 -1.81 -10.13 -11.66
C ASP A 122 -1.05 -8.84 -11.28
N ALA A 123 0.10 -8.96 -10.60
CA ALA A 123 0.92 -7.83 -10.15
C ALA A 123 1.92 -7.34 -11.22
N TRP A 124 1.43 -7.10 -12.45
CA TRP A 124 2.31 -6.77 -13.57
C TRP A 124 3.01 -5.41 -13.44
N TRP A 125 2.31 -4.39 -12.93
CA TRP A 125 2.88 -3.05 -12.71
C TRP A 125 3.85 -3.05 -11.52
N GLU A 126 3.46 -3.69 -10.45
CA GLU A 126 4.25 -3.85 -9.25
C GLU A 126 5.59 -4.55 -9.57
N LYS A 127 5.54 -5.61 -10.39
CA LYS A 127 6.71 -6.30 -10.91
C LYS A 127 7.70 -5.35 -11.60
N ARG A 128 7.22 -4.48 -12.49
CA ARG A 128 8.09 -3.56 -13.24
C ARG A 128 8.80 -2.56 -12.32
N TYR A 129 8.10 -2.01 -11.33
CA TYR A 129 8.70 -1.07 -10.39
C TYR A 129 9.69 -1.76 -9.45
N LEU A 130 9.37 -2.93 -8.91
CA LEU A 130 10.26 -3.72 -8.08
C LEU A 130 11.53 -4.13 -8.85
N GLN A 131 11.38 -4.61 -10.08
CA GLN A 131 12.48 -4.99 -10.94
C GLN A 131 13.38 -3.80 -11.33
N SER A 132 12.81 -2.62 -11.47
CA SER A 132 13.59 -1.40 -11.71
C SER A 132 14.37 -0.94 -10.46
N GLY A 133 13.86 -1.26 -9.25
CA GLY A 133 14.57 -1.00 -8.00
C GLY A 133 15.69 -1.98 -7.72
N CYS A 134 15.49 -3.28 -8.06
CA CYS A 134 16.51 -4.32 -7.91
C CYS A 134 16.52 -5.22 -9.16
N LYS A 135 17.48 -4.98 -10.05
CA LYS A 135 17.60 -5.71 -11.33
C LYS A 135 18.06 -7.17 -11.14
N SER A 136 18.80 -7.44 -10.08
CA SER A 136 19.32 -8.77 -9.74
C SER A 136 18.29 -9.70 -9.10
N ALA A 137 17.16 -9.15 -8.64
CA ALA A 137 16.13 -9.90 -7.95
C ALA A 137 15.48 -10.96 -8.84
N ARG A 138 15.40 -12.20 -8.35
CA ARG A 138 14.65 -13.29 -8.97
C ARG A 138 13.17 -13.12 -8.65
N ILE A 139 12.35 -12.84 -9.66
CA ILE A 139 10.90 -12.64 -9.46
C ILE A 139 10.14 -13.95 -9.68
N GLN A 140 9.34 -14.34 -8.69
CA GLN A 140 8.42 -15.46 -8.72
C GLN A 140 6.98 -14.92 -8.76
N CYS A 141 6.16 -15.42 -9.68
CA CYS A 141 4.77 -15.00 -9.82
C CYS A 141 3.82 -16.14 -9.50
N GLY A 142 3.01 -16.00 -8.49
CA GLY A 142 1.89 -16.88 -8.13
C GLY A 142 2.27 -18.16 -7.40
N ARG A 143 3.34 -18.86 -7.75
CA ARG A 143 3.77 -20.08 -7.07
C ARG A 143 5.15 -19.87 -6.48
N GLN A 144 5.28 -20.28 -5.25
CA GLN A 144 6.51 -20.12 -4.50
C GLN A 144 7.40 -21.36 -4.62
N VAL A 145 8.69 -21.13 -4.74
CA VAL A 145 9.72 -22.16 -4.69
C VAL A 145 10.89 -21.63 -3.86
N GLY A 146 11.06 -22.15 -2.65
CA GLY A 146 12.16 -21.80 -1.76
C GLY A 146 11.90 -20.57 -0.87
N GLU A 147 12.96 -20.06 -0.28
CA GLU A 147 12.94 -18.90 0.60
C GLU A 147 12.71 -17.59 -0.16
N VAL A 148 11.89 -16.71 0.41
CA VAL A 148 11.50 -15.44 -0.19
C VAL A 148 12.06 -14.29 0.64
N SER A 149 12.88 -13.44 0.02
CA SER A 149 13.43 -12.27 0.70
C SER A 149 12.44 -11.11 0.76
N MET A 150 11.55 -11.00 -0.23
CA MET A 150 10.50 -9.98 -0.26
C MET A 150 9.22 -10.55 -0.85
N CYS A 151 8.10 -10.32 -0.18
CA CYS A 151 6.78 -10.76 -0.64
C CYS A 151 5.84 -9.56 -0.77
N PHE A 152 5.11 -9.48 -1.88
CA PHE A 152 4.01 -8.53 -2.05
C PHE A 152 2.69 -9.29 -2.16
N LEU A 153 1.73 -8.91 -1.32
CA LEU A 153 0.38 -9.46 -1.29
C LEU A 153 -0.65 -8.35 -1.54
N LYS A 154 -1.70 -8.66 -2.26
CA LYS A 154 -2.90 -7.81 -2.42
C LYS A 154 -3.97 -8.15 -1.39
N GLU A 155 -3.95 -9.40 -0.92
CA GLU A 155 -4.88 -9.95 0.07
C GLU A 155 -4.13 -10.83 1.06
N PRO A 156 -4.66 -11.06 2.27
CA PRO A 156 -4.10 -11.97 3.26
C PRO A 156 -3.86 -13.37 2.70
N ALA A 157 -2.69 -13.96 2.99
CA ALA A 157 -2.33 -15.32 2.59
C ALA A 157 -1.44 -15.95 3.66
N ASP A 158 -2.04 -16.74 4.54
CA ASP A 158 -1.31 -17.39 5.64
C ASP A 158 -0.29 -18.42 5.14
N GLU A 159 -0.56 -19.06 4.01
CA GLU A 159 0.35 -20.02 3.37
C GLU A 159 1.73 -19.40 3.05
N VAL A 160 1.75 -18.11 2.72
CA VAL A 160 2.99 -17.41 2.38
C VAL A 160 3.87 -17.17 3.60
N LEU A 161 3.26 -16.99 4.79
CA LEU A 161 4.00 -16.70 6.03
C LEU A 161 4.98 -17.82 6.40
N GLN A 162 4.67 -19.09 6.06
CA GLN A 162 5.52 -20.24 6.35
C GLN A 162 6.84 -20.22 5.57
N HIS A 163 6.92 -19.43 4.53
CA HIS A 163 8.06 -19.34 3.64
C HIS A 163 8.87 -18.05 3.82
N LEU A 164 8.45 -17.18 4.72
CA LEU A 164 9.17 -15.96 5.05
C LEU A 164 10.23 -16.30 6.10
N GLY A 165 11.48 -16.09 5.75
CA GLY A 165 12.61 -16.22 6.66
C GLY A 165 12.76 -15.00 7.58
N GLU A 166 13.75 -15.05 8.44
CA GLU A 166 14.04 -13.99 9.42
C GLU A 166 14.34 -12.63 8.77
N HIS A 167 15.03 -12.62 7.62
CA HIS A 167 15.36 -11.40 6.88
C HIS A 167 14.34 -11.05 5.78
N SER A 168 13.19 -11.71 5.78
CA SER A 168 12.15 -11.44 4.80
C SER A 168 11.39 -10.15 5.12
N VAL A 169 10.84 -9.54 4.06
CA VAL A 169 9.98 -8.36 4.16
C VAL A 169 8.66 -8.63 3.45
N LEU A 170 7.56 -8.45 4.16
CA LEU A 170 6.21 -8.55 3.62
C LEU A 170 5.66 -7.15 3.32
N LEU A 171 5.14 -6.99 2.13
CA LEU A 171 4.40 -5.80 1.68
C LEU A 171 2.95 -6.19 1.40
N LEU A 172 2.00 -5.55 2.07
CA LEU A 172 0.57 -5.78 1.90
C LEU A 172 -0.10 -4.54 1.32
N ASP A 173 -0.82 -4.70 0.20
CA ASP A 173 -1.69 -3.66 -0.36
C ASP A 173 -3.05 -3.64 0.35
N ASN A 174 -3.78 -2.52 0.23
CA ASN A 174 -5.10 -2.34 0.83
C ASN A 174 -5.14 -2.63 2.35
N LEU A 175 -4.08 -2.29 3.06
CA LEU A 175 -3.93 -2.56 4.49
C LEU A 175 -5.14 -2.14 5.33
N HIS A 176 -5.80 -1.03 4.98
CA HIS A 176 -6.97 -0.53 5.71
C HIS A 176 -8.13 -1.54 5.79
N ARG A 177 -8.21 -2.50 4.84
CA ARG A 177 -9.19 -3.60 4.82
C ARG A 177 -8.73 -4.81 5.61
N HIS A 178 -7.42 -5.02 5.72
CA HIS A 178 -6.80 -6.23 6.27
C HIS A 178 -5.94 -5.96 7.52
N ARG A 179 -6.22 -4.85 8.22
CA ARG A 179 -5.38 -4.40 9.34
C ARG A 179 -5.32 -5.39 10.49
N GLU A 180 -6.40 -6.08 10.79
CA GLU A 180 -6.42 -7.06 11.89
C GLU A 180 -5.55 -8.28 11.57
N TRP A 181 -5.63 -8.81 10.35
CA TRP A 181 -4.72 -9.85 9.90
C TRP A 181 -3.25 -9.38 9.91
N PHE A 182 -2.99 -8.17 9.43
CA PHE A 182 -1.63 -7.62 9.41
C PHE A 182 -1.04 -7.43 10.81
N LYS A 183 -1.85 -7.21 11.82
CA LYS A 183 -1.40 -7.16 13.23
C LYS A 183 -1.18 -8.53 13.84
N SER A 184 -1.90 -9.56 13.35
CA SER A 184 -1.79 -10.94 13.88
C SER A 184 -0.57 -11.68 13.37
N ILE A 185 0.05 -11.26 12.25
CA ILE A 185 1.24 -11.91 11.71
C ILE A 185 2.43 -11.81 12.70
N PRO A 186 3.35 -12.79 12.70
CA PRO A 186 4.48 -12.82 13.62
C PRO A 186 5.62 -11.87 13.23
N SER A 187 5.28 -10.67 12.78
CA SER A 187 6.27 -9.65 12.44
C SER A 187 6.89 -9.00 13.65
N VAL A 188 8.14 -8.55 13.53
CA VAL A 188 8.87 -7.85 14.58
C VAL A 188 8.68 -6.34 14.45
N VAL A 189 8.94 -5.78 13.28
CA VAL A 189 8.69 -4.35 13.03
C VAL A 189 7.68 -4.19 11.92
N SER A 190 6.61 -3.43 12.19
CA SER A 190 5.54 -3.20 11.22
C SER A 190 5.27 -1.72 11.02
N PHE A 191 5.10 -1.32 9.75
CA PHE A 191 4.74 0.04 9.35
C PHE A 191 3.35 0.04 8.70
N ASP A 192 2.41 0.74 9.32
CA ASP A 192 1.05 0.97 8.80
C ASP A 192 1.02 2.32 8.08
N LEU A 193 1.02 2.28 6.75
CA LEU A 193 0.93 3.46 5.87
C LEU A 193 -0.51 3.77 5.42
N TYR A 194 -1.50 3.16 6.04
CA TYR A 194 -2.93 3.16 5.73
C TYR A 194 -3.30 2.29 4.52
N ASP A 195 -2.79 2.59 3.32
CA ASP A 195 -3.04 1.78 2.12
C ASP A 195 -2.05 0.62 2.00
N PHE A 196 -0.84 0.79 2.52
CA PHE A 196 0.20 -0.23 2.52
C PHE A 196 0.63 -0.63 3.92
N GLY A 197 0.90 -1.92 4.11
CA GLY A 197 1.58 -2.46 5.29
C GLY A 197 2.97 -2.97 4.90
N ILE A 198 3.98 -2.67 5.69
CA ILE A 198 5.34 -3.20 5.53
C ILE A 198 5.71 -3.90 6.83
N ALA A 199 6.05 -5.18 6.77
CA ALA A 199 6.40 -6.00 7.92
C ALA A 199 7.77 -6.64 7.77
N PHE A 200 8.60 -6.48 8.78
CA PHE A 200 9.92 -7.09 8.93
C PHE A 200 9.87 -8.20 9.97
N PHE A 201 10.57 -9.29 9.72
CA PHE A 201 10.59 -10.47 10.58
C PHE A 201 11.92 -10.63 11.34
N ASP A 202 12.85 -9.70 11.15
CA ASP A 202 14.20 -9.76 11.74
C ASP A 202 14.15 -9.59 13.27
N LYS A 203 14.55 -10.65 13.97
CA LYS A 203 14.52 -10.75 15.44
C LYS A 203 15.57 -9.90 16.15
N GLN A 204 16.52 -9.32 15.43
CA GLN A 204 17.48 -8.37 16.03
C GLN A 204 16.78 -7.08 16.52
N TYR A 205 15.58 -6.78 16.03
CA TYR A 205 14.80 -5.61 16.42
C TYR A 205 13.78 -5.94 17.53
N ASN A 206 13.38 -4.94 18.30
CA ASN A 206 12.28 -5.05 19.25
C ASN A 206 10.93 -5.00 18.54
N LYS A 207 9.96 -5.79 19.01
CA LYS A 207 8.60 -5.82 18.44
C LYS A 207 7.92 -4.45 18.54
N GLN A 208 7.63 -3.84 17.40
CA GLN A 208 7.04 -2.50 17.31
C GLN A 208 6.12 -2.35 16.11
N TYR A 209 5.06 -1.56 16.30
CA TYR A 209 4.08 -1.24 15.26
C TYR A 209 3.98 0.28 15.10
N TYR A 210 4.40 0.78 13.95
CA TYR A 210 4.43 2.19 13.62
C TYR A 210 3.31 2.59 12.67
N LYS A 211 2.46 3.53 13.09
CA LYS A 211 1.56 4.22 12.17
C LYS A 211 2.33 5.34 11.50
N VAL A 212 2.29 5.39 10.18
CA VAL A 212 2.98 6.42 9.38
C VAL A 212 1.98 7.09 8.46
N ASN A 213 1.97 8.41 8.43
CA ASN A 213 1.14 9.18 7.51
C ASN A 213 1.87 9.30 6.16
N PHE A 214 1.50 8.46 5.23
CA PHE A 214 2.16 8.35 3.90
C PHE A 214 1.29 8.92 2.79
#